data_6526d21f0342fe624d5d8e31fe6b57dc
#
_entry.id   6526d21f0342fe624d5d8e31fe6b57dc
#
_cell.length_a   1.000
_cell.length_b   1.000
_cell.length_c   1.000
_cell.angle_alpha   90.00
_cell.angle_beta   90.00
_cell.angle_gamma   90.00
#
_symmetry.space_group_name_H-M   'P 1'
#
loop_
_entity.id
_entity.type
_entity.pdbx_description
1 polymer ?
#
loop_
_entity_poly.entity_id
_entity_poly.type
_entity_poly.pdbx_seq_one_letter_code
_entity_poly.pdbx_strand_id
1 'polypeptide(L)'
;MGDYLVREQYLSKIRAGRDDTGVIKVITGMRRCGKSVIMELYAEELRRSGVPEGDIIFIDFEKFEFQKIKTSEQLNDHLHQRINPDRRTYVLLDEIQDVKDWELSLSALNAEKNCDVYVTGSNSDMLSSQLATRISGRHTEIEVFPLSFSEYMEMHKYTDREKAFIEYLECGGLP
;
A
#
# COMPACT_ATOMS: atom_id res chain seq x y z
N MET A 1 17.88 -6.19 -5.75
CA MET A 1 17.08 -5.46 -4.75
C MET A 1 17.69 -4.09 -4.59
N GLY A 2 16.94 -3.02 -4.82
CA GLY A 2 17.42 -1.67 -4.53
C GLY A 2 17.70 -1.52 -3.02
N ASP A 3 18.62 -0.64 -2.69
CA ASP A 3 19.00 -0.32 -1.29
C ASP A 3 17.88 0.60 -0.72
N TYR A 4 16.67 0.03 -0.47
CA TYR A 4 15.56 0.80 0.07
C TYR A 4 15.73 1.04 1.57
N LEU A 5 15.39 2.23 2.01
CA LEU A 5 15.27 2.53 3.44
C LEU A 5 14.08 1.78 4.03
N VAL A 6 14.34 0.95 5.02
CA VAL A 6 13.29 0.23 5.75
C VAL A 6 12.66 1.17 6.78
N ARG A 7 11.44 1.63 6.50
CA ARG A 7 10.70 2.54 7.38
C ARG A 7 9.85 1.75 8.37
N GLU A 8 10.50 1.23 9.40
CA GLU A 8 9.92 0.30 10.37
C GLU A 8 8.65 0.80 11.04
N GLN A 9 8.54 2.11 11.28
CA GLN A 9 7.35 2.74 11.86
C GLN A 9 6.06 2.51 11.05
N TYR A 10 6.16 2.33 9.73
CA TYR A 10 5.01 2.02 8.87
C TYR A 10 4.81 0.53 8.69
N LEU A 11 5.88 -0.23 8.50
CA LEU A 11 5.81 -1.69 8.38
C LEU A 11 5.24 -2.34 9.64
N SER A 12 5.57 -1.84 10.83
CA SER A 12 4.98 -2.33 12.09
C SER A 12 3.47 -2.11 12.14
N LYS A 13 2.96 -0.98 11.66
CA LYS A 13 1.52 -0.71 11.58
C LYS A 13 0.82 -1.64 10.57
N ILE A 14 1.44 -1.89 9.41
CA ILE A 14 0.92 -2.82 8.41
C ILE A 14 0.85 -4.24 8.99
N ARG A 15 1.92 -4.70 9.65
CA ARG A 15 1.96 -6.02 10.30
C ARG A 15 0.92 -6.17 11.41
N ALA A 16 0.65 -5.11 12.16
CA ALA A 16 -0.36 -5.12 13.21
C ALA A 16 -1.78 -5.41 12.67
N GLY A 17 -2.05 -5.03 11.42
CA GLY A 17 -3.29 -5.35 10.72
C GLY A 17 -3.28 -6.66 9.95
N ARG A 18 -2.18 -7.42 9.94
CA ARG A 18 -2.07 -8.67 9.21
C ARG A 18 -3.09 -9.68 9.70
N ASP A 19 -3.67 -10.40 8.75
CA ASP A 19 -4.67 -11.45 8.98
C ASP A 19 -6.05 -10.96 9.48
N ASP A 20 -6.24 -9.67 9.64
CA ASP A 20 -7.56 -9.08 9.85
C ASP A 20 -8.27 -8.84 8.52
N THR A 21 -8.95 -9.87 8.03
CA THR A 21 -9.70 -9.84 6.76
C THR A 21 -10.99 -9.04 6.84
N GLY A 22 -11.41 -8.61 8.03
CA GLY A 22 -12.58 -7.74 8.24
C GLY A 22 -12.29 -6.26 8.04
N VAL A 23 -11.00 -5.88 7.92
CA VAL A 23 -10.54 -4.48 7.86
C VAL A 23 -9.61 -4.29 6.68
N ILE A 24 -9.92 -3.29 5.84
CA ILE A 24 -9.06 -2.89 4.72
C ILE A 24 -7.98 -1.94 5.26
N LYS A 25 -6.71 -2.21 4.95
CA LYS A 25 -5.57 -1.39 5.32
C LYS A 25 -5.30 -0.39 4.20
N VAL A 26 -5.46 0.88 4.53
CA VAL A 26 -5.35 1.97 3.59
C VAL A 26 -4.10 2.77 3.89
N ILE A 27 -3.18 2.80 2.95
CA ILE A 27 -1.90 3.50 3.06
C ILE A 27 -2.01 4.79 2.26
N THR A 28 -2.08 5.91 2.96
CA THR A 28 -2.22 7.25 2.39
C THR A 28 -0.92 8.03 2.46
N GLY A 29 -0.88 9.14 1.79
CA GLY A 29 0.25 10.06 1.82
C GLY A 29 0.51 10.68 0.46
N MET A 30 1.22 11.79 0.46
CA MET A 30 1.52 12.52 -0.77
C MET A 30 2.26 11.66 -1.81
N ARG A 31 2.17 12.07 -3.07
CA ARG A 31 2.88 11.39 -4.15
C ARG A 31 4.39 11.37 -3.86
N ARG A 32 5.04 10.26 -4.15
CA ARG A 32 6.49 10.04 -3.94
C ARG A 32 6.97 10.02 -2.48
N CYS A 33 6.10 9.86 -1.49
CA CYS A 33 6.53 9.72 -0.10
C CYS A 33 6.99 8.29 0.29
N GLY A 34 6.96 7.33 -0.66
CA GLY A 34 7.46 5.97 -0.46
C GLY A 34 6.39 4.91 -0.16
N LYS A 35 5.09 5.16 -0.44
CA LYS A 35 4.00 4.19 -0.20
C LYS A 35 4.23 2.86 -0.94
N SER A 36 4.52 2.94 -2.24
CA SER A 36 4.78 1.76 -3.09
C SER A 36 5.95 0.92 -2.57
N VAL A 37 7.04 1.58 -2.15
CA VAL A 37 8.21 0.89 -1.57
C VAL A 37 7.83 0.17 -0.27
N ILE A 38 7.05 0.80 0.61
CA ILE A 38 6.57 0.17 1.85
C ILE A 38 5.73 -1.05 1.53
N MET A 39 4.87 -0.97 0.49
CA MET A 39 4.03 -2.09 0.08
C MET A 39 4.83 -3.23 -0.55
N GLU A 40 5.84 -2.92 -1.37
CA GLU A 40 6.78 -3.89 -1.92
C GLU A 40 7.57 -4.61 -0.82
N LEU A 41 8.09 -3.87 0.16
CA LEU A 41 8.79 -4.45 1.31
C LEU A 41 7.88 -5.38 2.12
N TYR A 42 6.63 -5.00 2.31
CA TYR A 42 5.66 -5.87 2.99
C TYR A 42 5.34 -7.14 2.19
N ALA A 43 5.17 -7.04 0.88
CA ALA A 43 4.99 -8.22 0.03
C ALA A 43 6.18 -9.17 0.12
N GLU A 44 7.41 -8.65 0.20
CA GLU A 44 8.60 -9.46 0.39
C GLU A 44 8.65 -10.11 1.79
N GLU A 45 8.20 -9.41 2.83
CA GLU A 45 8.05 -10.00 4.16
C GLU A 45 7.05 -11.16 4.19
N LEU A 46 5.93 -11.02 3.47
CA LEU A 46 4.94 -12.12 3.33
C LEU A 46 5.60 -13.35 2.71
N ARG A 47 6.36 -13.19 1.62
CA ARG A 47 7.12 -14.27 0.98
C ARG A 47 8.09 -14.94 1.95
N ARG A 48 8.90 -14.13 2.66
CA ARG A 48 9.87 -14.63 3.65
C ARG A 48 9.21 -15.33 4.85
N SER A 49 7.98 -14.94 5.17
CA SER A 49 7.21 -15.60 6.23
C SER A 49 6.57 -16.93 5.79
N GLY A 50 6.80 -17.36 4.54
CA GLY A 50 6.32 -18.64 4.02
C GLY A 50 4.94 -18.57 3.35
N VAL A 51 4.40 -17.36 3.07
CA VAL A 51 3.18 -17.21 2.27
C VAL A 51 3.50 -17.63 0.83
N PRO A 52 2.75 -18.59 0.26
CA PRO A 52 2.95 -19.00 -1.13
C PRO A 52 2.78 -17.84 -2.11
N GLU A 53 3.59 -17.78 -3.16
CA GLU A 53 3.52 -16.71 -4.16
C GLU A 53 2.13 -16.60 -4.81
N GLY A 54 1.44 -17.73 -5.02
CA GLY A 54 0.08 -17.74 -5.56
C GLY A 54 -0.98 -17.15 -4.63
N ASP A 55 -0.66 -16.96 -3.35
CA ASP A 55 -1.54 -16.38 -2.35
C ASP A 55 -1.21 -14.88 -2.09
N ILE A 56 -0.28 -14.30 -2.86
CA ILE A 56 0.08 -12.88 -2.84
C ILE A 56 -0.27 -12.28 -4.19
N ILE A 57 -1.25 -11.38 -4.22
CA ILE A 57 -1.62 -10.61 -5.42
C ILE A 57 -1.13 -9.18 -5.22
N PHE A 58 -0.10 -8.79 -5.99
CA PHE A 58 0.41 -7.43 -6.01
C PHE A 58 0.09 -6.79 -7.35
N ILE A 59 -0.65 -5.68 -7.36
CA ILE A 59 -1.03 -4.92 -8.55
C ILE A 59 -0.60 -3.47 -8.35
N ASP A 60 0.22 -2.98 -9.24
CA ASP A 60 0.61 -1.58 -9.35
C ASP A 60 -0.08 -0.99 -10.59
N PHE A 61 -1.10 -0.14 -10.38
CA PHE A 61 -1.91 0.42 -11.46
C PHE A 61 -1.17 1.44 -12.33
N GLU A 62 0.01 1.92 -11.92
CA GLU A 62 0.87 2.73 -12.78
C GLU A 62 1.56 1.87 -13.87
N LYS A 63 1.66 0.53 -13.68
CA LYS A 63 2.28 -0.35 -14.66
C LYS A 63 1.38 -0.61 -15.86
N PHE A 64 1.99 -0.63 -17.04
CA PHE A 64 1.29 -0.78 -18.32
C PHE A 64 0.43 -2.05 -18.40
N GLU A 65 0.87 -3.14 -17.82
CA GLU A 65 0.16 -4.43 -17.83
C GLU A 65 -1.21 -4.37 -17.15
N PHE A 66 -1.38 -3.47 -16.15
CA PHE A 66 -2.63 -3.29 -15.41
C PHE A 66 -3.48 -2.11 -15.89
N GLN A 67 -3.00 -1.33 -16.86
CA GLN A 67 -3.74 -0.18 -17.39
C GLN A 67 -5.08 -0.53 -18.05
N LYS A 68 -5.33 -1.80 -18.34
CA LYS A 68 -6.62 -2.31 -18.86
C LYS A 68 -7.70 -2.37 -17.77
N ILE A 69 -7.33 -2.42 -16.51
CA ILE A 69 -8.26 -2.49 -15.38
C ILE A 69 -8.66 -1.05 -15.02
N LYS A 70 -9.82 -0.61 -15.51
CA LYS A 70 -10.31 0.77 -15.32
C LYS A 70 -11.60 0.88 -14.53
N THR A 71 -12.27 -0.25 -14.29
CA THR A 71 -13.55 -0.28 -13.56
C THR A 71 -13.51 -1.33 -12.44
N SER A 72 -14.40 -1.16 -11.46
CA SER A 72 -14.57 -2.12 -10.37
C SER A 72 -14.89 -3.53 -10.87
N GLU A 73 -15.68 -3.66 -11.94
CA GLU A 73 -16.00 -4.97 -12.53
C GLU A 73 -14.75 -5.67 -13.07
N GLN A 74 -13.93 -4.94 -13.84
CA GLN A 74 -12.67 -5.48 -14.38
C GLN A 74 -11.70 -5.86 -13.27
N LEU A 75 -11.64 -5.05 -12.20
CA LEU A 75 -10.81 -5.36 -11.02
C LEU A 75 -11.30 -6.62 -10.34
N ASN A 76 -12.60 -6.72 -10.11
CA ASN A 76 -13.22 -7.86 -9.45
C ASN A 76 -12.97 -9.16 -10.23
N ASP A 77 -13.20 -9.14 -11.55
CA ASP A 77 -12.96 -10.29 -12.43
C ASP A 77 -11.48 -10.72 -12.40
N HIS A 78 -10.56 -9.75 -12.45
CA HIS A 78 -9.13 -10.02 -12.40
C HIS A 78 -8.69 -10.65 -11.07
N LEU A 79 -9.23 -10.17 -9.95
CA LEU A 79 -8.91 -10.68 -8.62
C LEU A 79 -9.50 -12.07 -8.39
N HIS A 80 -10.77 -12.32 -8.75
CA HIS A 80 -11.43 -13.60 -8.56
C HIS A 80 -10.78 -14.74 -9.35
N GLN A 81 -10.15 -14.45 -10.49
CA GLN A 81 -9.37 -15.45 -11.25
C GLN A 81 -8.09 -15.90 -10.52
N ARG A 82 -7.63 -15.16 -9.52
CA ARG A 82 -6.36 -15.38 -8.82
C ARG A 82 -6.52 -15.71 -7.35
N ILE A 83 -7.66 -15.33 -6.75
CA ILE A 83 -7.95 -15.60 -5.33
C ILE A 83 -8.16 -17.10 -5.14
N ASN A 84 -7.47 -17.66 -4.15
CA ASN A 84 -7.67 -19.04 -3.74
C ASN A 84 -8.87 -19.14 -2.78
N PRO A 85 -9.93 -19.90 -3.10
CA PRO A 85 -11.09 -19.99 -2.22
C PRO A 85 -10.80 -20.73 -0.90
N ASP A 86 -9.79 -21.62 -0.90
CA ASP A 86 -9.46 -22.50 0.23
C ASP A 86 -8.38 -21.93 1.16
N ARG A 87 -7.72 -20.86 0.75
CA ARG A 87 -6.63 -20.23 1.51
C ARG A 87 -6.77 -18.72 1.53
N ARG A 88 -6.16 -18.11 2.56
CA ARG A 88 -6.09 -16.66 2.64
C ARG A 88 -5.22 -16.10 1.53
N THR A 89 -5.74 -15.11 0.82
CA THR A 89 -5.02 -14.36 -0.20
C THR A 89 -4.72 -12.94 0.30
N TYR A 90 -3.48 -12.51 0.17
CA TYR A 90 -3.06 -11.14 0.45
C TYR A 90 -3.16 -10.32 -0.84
N VAL A 91 -4.01 -9.30 -0.82
CA VAL A 91 -4.28 -8.45 -1.98
C VAL A 91 -3.69 -7.07 -1.72
N LEU A 92 -2.66 -6.71 -2.47
CA LEU A 92 -1.92 -5.46 -2.38
C LEU A 92 -2.14 -4.67 -3.67
N LEU A 93 -2.86 -3.55 -3.57
CA LEU A 93 -3.28 -2.71 -4.69
C LEU A 93 -2.64 -1.32 -4.58
N ASP A 94 -1.65 -1.04 -5.40
CA ASP A 94 -0.91 0.21 -5.40
C ASP A 94 -1.51 1.22 -6.38
N GLU A 95 -1.71 2.47 -5.93
CA GLU A 95 -2.33 3.59 -6.67
C GLU A 95 -3.73 3.24 -7.23
N ILE A 96 -4.61 2.69 -6.35
CA ILE A 96 -5.93 2.15 -6.72
C ILE A 96 -6.89 3.20 -7.28
N GLN A 97 -6.63 4.51 -7.05
CA GLN A 97 -7.48 5.60 -7.55
C GLN A 97 -7.62 5.64 -9.08
N ASP A 98 -6.74 4.94 -9.79
CA ASP A 98 -6.82 4.85 -11.24
C ASP A 98 -7.96 3.94 -11.75
N VAL A 99 -8.62 3.21 -10.83
CA VAL A 99 -9.76 2.34 -11.10
C VAL A 99 -11.04 3.04 -10.67
N LYS A 100 -11.97 3.22 -11.59
CA LYS A 100 -13.27 3.84 -11.28
C LYS A 100 -14.11 2.93 -10.39
N ASP A 101 -14.75 3.51 -9.38
CA ASP A 101 -15.64 2.81 -8.41
C ASP A 101 -14.96 1.61 -7.72
N TRP A 102 -13.64 1.67 -7.51
CA TRP A 102 -12.83 0.62 -6.90
C TRP A 102 -13.33 0.17 -5.51
N GLU A 103 -14.01 1.06 -4.78
CA GLU A 103 -14.55 0.79 -3.44
C GLU A 103 -15.60 -0.32 -3.46
N LEU A 104 -16.31 -0.52 -4.59
CA LEU A 104 -17.28 -1.60 -4.76
C LEU A 104 -16.57 -2.96 -4.75
N SER A 105 -15.44 -3.08 -5.45
CA SER A 105 -14.63 -4.31 -5.46
C SER A 105 -14.07 -4.60 -4.08
N LEU A 106 -13.54 -3.59 -3.37
CA LEU A 106 -13.01 -3.81 -2.02
C LEU A 106 -14.10 -4.20 -1.02
N SER A 107 -15.29 -3.62 -1.15
CA SER A 107 -16.44 -4.00 -0.33
C SER A 107 -16.84 -5.46 -0.56
N ALA A 108 -16.84 -5.93 -1.82
CA ALA A 108 -17.09 -7.31 -2.17
C ALA A 108 -16.05 -8.26 -1.58
N LEU A 109 -14.76 -7.98 -1.77
CA LEU A 109 -13.65 -8.76 -1.21
C LEU A 109 -13.70 -8.85 0.31
N ASN A 110 -14.00 -7.72 0.97
CA ASN A 110 -14.11 -7.67 2.43
C ASN A 110 -15.28 -8.53 2.96
N ALA A 111 -16.34 -8.70 2.16
CA ALA A 111 -17.48 -9.56 2.51
C ALA A 111 -17.13 -11.05 2.45
N GLU A 112 -16.22 -11.46 1.58
CA GLU A 112 -15.78 -12.85 1.40
C GLU A 112 -14.90 -13.36 2.55
N LYS A 113 -14.24 -12.46 3.30
CA LYS A 113 -13.41 -12.74 4.49
C LYS A 113 -12.22 -13.70 4.28
N ASN A 114 -11.88 -14.02 3.06
CA ASN A 114 -10.70 -14.84 2.72
C ASN A 114 -9.53 -14.00 2.19
N CYS A 115 -9.74 -12.69 1.99
CA CYS A 115 -8.75 -11.76 1.50
C CYS A 115 -8.30 -10.79 2.60
N ASP A 116 -6.98 -10.61 2.71
CA ASP A 116 -6.36 -9.58 3.52
C ASP A 116 -5.93 -8.43 2.59
N VAL A 117 -6.64 -7.29 2.66
CA VAL A 117 -6.60 -6.25 1.62
C VAL A 117 -5.81 -5.04 2.10
N TYR A 118 -4.86 -4.63 1.28
CA TYR A 118 -4.01 -3.45 1.44
C TYR A 118 -4.11 -2.60 0.18
N VAL A 119 -4.34 -1.31 0.35
CA VAL A 119 -4.43 -0.37 -0.78
C VAL A 119 -3.59 0.86 -0.53
N THR A 120 -3.01 1.42 -1.58
CA THR A 120 -2.42 2.76 -1.53
C THR A 120 -3.15 3.73 -2.43
N GLY A 121 -3.04 5.00 -2.07
CA GLY A 121 -3.50 6.10 -2.91
C GLY A 121 -2.82 7.41 -2.54
N SER A 122 -2.60 8.25 -3.54
CA SER A 122 -1.87 9.53 -3.37
C SER A 122 -2.78 10.70 -3.00
N ASN A 123 -4.10 10.51 -2.99
CA ASN A 123 -5.05 11.56 -2.67
C ASN A 123 -5.79 11.26 -1.35
N SER A 124 -5.55 12.09 -0.33
CA SER A 124 -6.25 12.02 0.96
C SER A 124 -7.76 12.19 0.82
N ASP A 125 -8.23 12.93 -0.20
CA ASP A 125 -9.65 13.13 -0.45
C ASP A 125 -10.36 11.86 -0.93
N MET A 126 -9.63 10.91 -1.51
CA MET A 126 -10.15 9.61 -1.90
C MET A 126 -10.67 8.79 -0.72
N LEU A 127 -10.06 8.96 0.43
CA LEU A 127 -10.27 8.07 1.57
C LEU A 127 -11.29 8.62 2.57
N SER A 128 -11.43 9.95 2.63
CA SER A 128 -12.21 10.57 3.68
C SER A 128 -13.72 10.55 3.43
N SER A 129 -14.19 10.67 2.19
CA SER A 129 -15.63 10.81 1.92
C SER A 129 -16.29 9.57 1.30
N GLN A 130 -15.64 8.90 0.39
CA GLN A 130 -16.22 7.75 -0.34
C GLN A 130 -15.98 6.42 0.37
N LEU A 131 -14.78 6.19 0.90
CA LEU A 131 -14.45 5.02 1.69
C LEU A 131 -15.25 4.94 2.99
N ALA A 132 -15.29 6.03 3.76
CA ALA A 132 -16.03 6.08 5.01
C ALA A 132 -17.52 5.76 4.83
N THR A 133 -18.09 6.14 3.70
CA THR A 133 -19.51 5.92 3.40
C THR A 133 -19.78 4.51 2.85
N ARG A 134 -18.92 3.98 1.99
CA ARG A 134 -19.15 2.69 1.30
C ARG A 134 -18.56 1.48 2.03
N ILE A 135 -17.44 1.62 2.72
CA ILE A 135 -16.81 0.51 3.48
C ILE A 135 -17.25 0.51 4.96
N SER A 136 -18.18 1.39 5.37
CA SER A 136 -18.85 1.35 6.67
C SER A 136 -17.90 1.28 7.87
N GLY A 137 -16.82 2.05 7.88
CA GLY A 137 -15.87 2.10 9.00
C GLY A 137 -14.96 0.86 9.15
N ARG A 138 -14.92 -0.03 8.16
CA ARG A 138 -14.09 -1.24 8.18
C ARG A 138 -12.74 -1.01 7.50
N HIS A 139 -12.07 0.05 7.84
CA HIS A 139 -10.72 0.33 7.35
C HIS A 139 -9.83 0.90 8.45
N THR A 140 -8.54 0.70 8.30
CA THR A 140 -7.49 1.34 9.11
C THR A 140 -6.62 2.16 8.18
N GLU A 141 -6.39 3.42 8.54
CA GLU A 141 -5.56 4.33 7.77
C GLU A 141 -4.13 4.37 8.33
N ILE A 142 -3.16 4.30 7.42
CA ILE A 142 -1.73 4.45 7.69
C ILE A 142 -1.22 5.60 6.84
N GLU A 143 -1.15 6.78 7.42
CA GLU A 143 -0.64 7.97 6.73
C GLU A 143 0.89 7.95 6.68
N VAL A 144 1.45 7.99 5.46
CA VAL A 144 2.88 8.01 5.17
C VAL A 144 3.33 9.44 4.85
N PHE A 145 4.22 9.95 5.67
CA PHE A 145 4.83 11.26 5.47
C PHE A 145 6.11 11.16 4.64
N PRO A 146 6.58 12.27 4.06
CA PRO A 146 7.93 12.36 3.52
C PRO A 146 8.97 11.92 4.55
N LEU A 147 10.20 11.69 4.12
CA LEU A 147 11.30 11.30 5.02
C LEU A 147 11.47 12.36 6.11
N SER A 148 11.54 11.93 7.36
CA SER A 148 12.07 12.76 8.43
C SER A 148 13.56 13.04 8.19
N PHE A 149 14.10 14.05 8.83
CA PHE A 149 15.52 14.36 8.66
C PHE A 149 16.45 13.20 9.04
N SER A 150 16.08 12.40 10.04
CA SER A 150 16.85 11.21 10.42
C SER A 150 16.79 10.12 9.33
N GLU A 151 15.61 9.87 8.74
CA GLU A 151 15.43 8.94 7.64
C GLU A 151 16.17 9.42 6.37
N TYR A 152 16.17 10.74 6.13
CA TYR A 152 16.91 11.36 5.03
C TYR A 152 18.42 11.13 5.19
N MET A 153 18.97 11.37 6.37
CA MET A 153 20.38 11.10 6.65
C MET A 153 20.75 9.64 6.44
N GLU A 154 19.92 8.72 6.91
CA GLU A 154 20.12 7.28 6.79
C GLU A 154 20.08 6.84 5.31
N MET A 155 19.07 7.27 4.57
CA MET A 155 18.89 6.94 3.16
C MET A 155 20.06 7.39 2.31
N HIS A 156 20.55 8.61 2.53
CA HIS A 156 21.68 9.21 1.79
C HIS A 156 23.05 8.90 2.40
N LYS A 157 23.09 8.13 3.51
CA LYS A 157 24.33 7.74 4.21
C LYS A 157 25.19 8.95 4.63
N TYR A 158 24.53 10.04 5.01
CA TYR A 158 25.22 11.24 5.48
C TYR A 158 25.86 11.02 6.85
N THR A 159 27.14 11.44 6.96
CA THR A 159 27.88 11.53 8.24
C THR A 159 27.97 12.95 8.79
N ASP A 160 27.92 13.95 7.88
CA ASP A 160 27.90 15.38 8.24
C ASP A 160 26.45 15.86 8.36
N ARG A 161 26.06 16.13 9.61
CA ARG A 161 24.69 16.51 9.95
C ARG A 161 24.33 17.93 9.49
N GLU A 162 25.28 18.87 9.54
CA GLU A 162 25.03 20.26 9.14
C GLU A 162 24.81 20.36 7.64
N LYS A 163 25.70 19.72 6.88
CA LYS A 163 25.55 19.63 5.42
C LYS A 163 24.25 18.95 5.01
N ALA A 164 23.93 17.81 5.63
CA ALA A 164 22.68 17.08 5.37
C ALA A 164 21.46 17.93 5.69
N PHE A 165 21.51 18.75 6.74
CA PHE A 165 20.38 19.59 7.12
C PHE A 165 20.12 20.71 6.12
N ILE A 166 21.18 21.34 5.59
CA ILE A 166 21.05 22.37 4.56
C ILE A 166 20.41 21.77 3.31
N GLU A 167 20.89 20.62 2.84
CA GLU A 167 20.33 19.94 1.66
C GLU A 167 18.89 19.48 1.89
N TYR A 168 18.57 18.98 3.09
CA TYR A 168 17.20 18.59 3.45
C TYR A 168 16.23 19.78 3.41
N LEU A 169 16.67 20.98 3.83
CA LEU A 169 15.86 22.21 3.74
C LEU A 169 15.62 22.65 2.31
N GLU A 170 16.58 22.40 1.41
CA GLU A 170 16.49 22.78 0.01
C GLU A 170 15.66 21.79 -0.83
N CYS A 171 15.89 20.48 -0.64
CA CYS A 171 15.27 19.41 -1.43
C CYS A 171 13.99 18.86 -0.83
N GLY A 172 13.77 19.05 0.48
CA GLY A 172 12.68 18.43 1.22
C GLY A 172 12.92 16.95 1.55
N GLY A 173 11.89 16.32 2.12
CA GLY A 173 11.93 14.92 2.56
C GLY A 173 11.35 13.91 1.54
N LEU A 174 11.29 14.23 0.25
CA LEU A 174 10.87 13.24 -0.75
C LEU A 174 12.05 12.31 -1.08
N PRO A 175 11.86 10.96 -1.01
CA PRO A 175 12.90 9.99 -1.33
C PRO A 175 13.21 9.91 -2.83
#